data_9aca1c3464b939f7422bf626286859ec
#
_entry.id   9aca1c3464b939f7422bf626286859ec
#
_cell.length_a   1.000
_cell.length_b   1.000
_cell.length_c   1.000
_cell.angle_alpha   90.00
_cell.angle_beta   90.00
_cell.angle_gamma   90.00
#
_symmetry.space_group_name_H-M   'P 1'
#
loop_
_entity.id
_entity.type
_entity.pdbx_description
1 polymer ?
#
loop_
_entity_poly.entity_id
_entity_poly.type
_entity_poly.pdbx_seq_one_letter_code
_entity_poly.pdbx_strand_id
1 'polypeptide(L)'
;MFKTKYDWCVYQDTDSIYLSLEPIVDKFYSKLEITKIVSALSVICKEKIDPIINECCYNLQRYTNVYRDCISFKLEAISSKGFWTGKKRYALNVYENEGVVYNEPKLKIMGLEVVKSSTPQVIRDKLKNSVSLILNGSESDIQDYVEKVKEEFNSYSVEDICFPRSVNGIEKYSDSKSIYSLGCPIHTKGSLLYNHTIKEMNLQNKYQFIGEGDSIKFCYLKQPNPLKDIVLSFPGEFPKEIGLERYVDYDKQYEKTFLEPLNGMLKAVGWSHEKVNSIEDFFS
;
A
#
# COMPACT_ATOMS: atom_id res chain seq x y z
N MET A 1 16.39 -3.45 34.90
CA MET A 1 15.33 -2.66 34.22
C MET A 1 15.98 -1.36 33.77
N PHE A 2 16.21 -1.19 32.48
CA PHE A 2 16.87 0.01 31.96
C PHE A 2 15.90 1.18 32.06
N LYS A 3 16.12 2.08 33.02
CA LYS A 3 15.43 3.38 33.06
C LYS A 3 16.08 4.31 32.03
N THR A 4 15.80 4.11 30.76
CA THR A 4 16.16 5.07 29.73
C THR A 4 14.93 5.89 29.38
N LYS A 5 15.10 7.19 29.10
CA LYS A 5 14.04 8.08 28.59
C LYS A 5 13.70 7.77 27.12
N TYR A 6 14.40 6.86 26.48
CA TYR A 6 14.24 6.49 25.08
C TYR A 6 13.36 5.24 24.96
N ASP A 7 12.31 5.33 24.16
CA ASP A 7 11.48 4.19 23.81
C ASP A 7 12.14 3.42 22.67
N TRP A 8 12.70 2.27 23.00
CA TRP A 8 13.39 1.41 22.04
C TRP A 8 12.43 0.63 21.14
N CYS A 9 11.17 0.44 21.57
CA CYS A 9 10.19 -0.32 20.82
C CYS A 9 9.36 0.62 19.96
N VAL A 10 9.64 0.68 18.66
CA VAL A 10 8.95 1.54 17.71
C VAL A 10 7.67 0.91 17.17
N TYR A 11 7.60 -0.44 17.12
CA TYR A 11 6.41 -1.15 16.69
C TYR A 11 6.43 -2.60 17.18
N GLN A 12 5.24 -3.18 17.40
CA GLN A 12 5.06 -4.59 17.72
C GLN A 12 3.79 -5.12 17.08
N ASP A 13 3.81 -6.39 16.66
CA ASP A 13 2.63 -7.07 16.12
C ASP A 13 2.71 -8.56 16.46
N THR A 14 1.67 -9.06 17.11
CA THR A 14 1.43 -10.47 17.48
C THR A 14 2.67 -11.20 18.01
N ASP A 15 3.65 -11.49 17.15
CA ASP A 15 4.84 -12.31 17.36
C ASP A 15 6.14 -11.60 16.93
N SER A 16 6.10 -10.31 16.66
CA SER A 16 7.27 -9.53 16.25
C SER A 16 7.42 -8.23 17.05
N ILE A 17 8.68 -7.83 17.28
CA ILE A 17 9.06 -6.60 17.95
C ILE A 17 10.06 -5.86 17.07
N TYR A 18 9.85 -4.57 16.85
CA TYR A 18 10.74 -3.68 16.09
C TYR A 18 11.40 -2.71 17.06
N LEU A 19 12.73 -2.76 17.10
CA LEU A 19 13.53 -1.93 17.99
C LEU A 19 14.29 -0.88 17.19
N SER A 20 14.29 0.38 17.64
CA SER A 20 15.22 1.39 17.15
C SER A 20 16.54 1.30 17.93
N LEU A 21 17.61 0.98 17.21
CA LEU A 21 18.97 0.95 17.75
C LEU A 21 19.78 2.22 17.38
N GLU A 22 19.10 3.24 16.84
CA GLU A 22 19.69 4.52 16.44
C GLU A 22 20.61 5.14 17.50
N PRO A 23 20.24 5.24 18.81
CA PRO A 23 21.13 5.81 19.81
C PRO A 23 22.45 5.04 20.01
N ILE A 24 22.46 3.73 19.70
CA ILE A 24 23.67 2.92 19.74
C ILE A 24 24.53 3.22 18.50
N VAL A 25 23.90 3.31 17.35
CA VAL A 25 24.59 3.62 16.09
C VAL A 25 25.22 5.01 16.17
N ASP A 26 24.49 6.01 16.57
CA ASP A 26 24.97 7.40 16.68
C ASP A 26 26.15 7.52 17.65
N LYS A 27 26.07 6.85 18.77
CA LYS A 27 27.09 6.94 19.80
C LYS A 27 28.38 6.20 19.45
N PHE A 28 28.30 5.03 18.82
CA PHE A 28 29.44 4.12 18.68
C PHE A 28 29.84 3.82 17.24
N TYR A 29 28.95 3.99 16.26
CA TYR A 29 29.13 3.48 14.91
C TYR A 29 28.89 4.51 13.81
N SER A 30 28.61 5.77 14.11
CA SER A 30 28.24 6.84 13.17
C SER A 30 29.24 7.10 12.04
N LYS A 31 30.50 6.68 12.21
CA LYS A 31 31.58 6.86 11.20
C LYS A 31 31.82 5.62 10.34
N LEU A 32 31.12 4.52 10.57
CA LEU A 32 31.31 3.27 9.85
C LEU A 32 30.41 3.18 8.61
N GLU A 33 30.85 2.37 7.67
CA GLU A 33 30.01 1.97 6.54
C GLU A 33 28.82 1.15 7.01
N ILE A 34 27.67 1.28 6.32
CA ILE A 34 26.42 0.66 6.70
C ILE A 34 26.52 -0.87 6.87
N THR A 35 27.27 -1.54 6.02
CA THR A 35 27.47 -3.00 6.11
C THR A 35 28.20 -3.41 7.39
N LYS A 36 29.15 -2.61 7.85
CA LYS A 36 29.84 -2.81 9.14
C LYS A 36 28.93 -2.52 10.33
N ILE A 37 28.09 -1.50 10.22
CA ILE A 37 27.06 -1.19 11.23
C ILE A 37 26.09 -2.36 11.37
N VAL A 38 25.57 -2.87 10.26
CA VAL A 38 24.66 -4.02 10.22
C VAL A 38 25.27 -5.25 10.87
N SER A 39 26.52 -5.57 10.52
CA SER A 39 27.23 -6.70 11.12
C SER A 39 27.44 -6.52 12.64
N ALA A 40 27.78 -5.32 13.10
CA ALA A 40 27.92 -5.02 14.52
C ALA A 40 26.58 -5.14 15.27
N LEU A 41 25.49 -4.63 14.67
CA LEU A 41 24.15 -4.75 15.25
C LEU A 41 23.68 -6.19 15.32
N SER A 42 23.97 -7.01 14.30
CA SER A 42 23.67 -8.46 14.32
C SER A 42 24.35 -9.16 15.50
N VAL A 43 25.61 -8.83 15.77
CA VAL A 43 26.35 -9.34 16.96
C VAL A 43 25.71 -8.84 18.27
N ILE A 44 25.34 -7.57 18.36
CA ILE A 44 24.68 -7.01 19.54
C ILE A 44 23.33 -7.69 19.79
N CYS A 45 22.53 -7.90 18.74
CA CYS A 45 21.27 -8.62 18.88
C CYS A 45 21.50 -10.01 19.44
N LYS A 46 22.42 -10.78 18.85
CA LYS A 46 22.70 -12.16 19.26
C LYS A 46 23.29 -12.27 20.67
N GLU A 47 24.20 -11.37 21.06
CA GLU A 47 24.91 -11.49 22.33
C GLU A 47 24.21 -10.78 23.49
N LYS A 48 23.41 -9.76 23.24
CA LYS A 48 22.81 -8.91 24.29
C LYS A 48 21.29 -8.95 24.30
N ILE A 49 20.62 -8.95 23.15
CA ILE A 49 19.16 -8.89 23.05
C ILE A 49 18.55 -10.27 23.16
N ASP A 50 19.01 -11.23 22.35
CA ASP A 50 18.48 -12.59 22.36
C ASP A 50 18.49 -13.26 23.73
N PRO A 51 19.56 -13.16 24.56
CA PRO A 51 19.53 -13.74 25.91
C PRO A 51 18.43 -13.17 26.79
N ILE A 52 18.17 -11.84 26.71
CA ILE A 52 17.11 -11.20 27.49
C ILE A 52 15.74 -11.68 27.04
N ILE A 53 15.51 -11.75 25.72
CA ILE A 53 14.25 -12.23 25.15
C ILE A 53 14.02 -13.71 25.52
N ASN A 54 15.06 -14.54 25.42
CA ASN A 54 14.96 -15.95 25.78
C ASN A 54 14.65 -16.16 27.26
N GLU A 55 15.23 -15.36 28.15
CA GLU A 55 14.88 -15.34 29.58
C GLU A 55 13.42 -14.98 29.81
N CYS A 56 12.92 -13.92 29.12
CA CYS A 56 11.51 -13.54 29.18
C CYS A 56 10.59 -14.66 28.68
N CYS A 57 10.92 -15.31 27.55
CA CYS A 57 10.19 -16.43 27.02
C CYS A 57 10.15 -17.60 28.01
N TYR A 58 11.31 -17.96 28.58
CA TYR A 58 11.41 -19.02 29.58
C TYR A 58 10.53 -18.73 30.81
N ASN A 59 10.57 -17.50 31.35
CA ASN A 59 9.75 -17.09 32.47
C ASN A 59 8.25 -17.15 32.14
N LEU A 60 7.84 -16.72 30.95
CA LEU A 60 6.46 -16.81 30.48
C LEU A 60 6.00 -18.26 30.38
N GLN A 61 6.81 -19.14 29.80
CA GLN A 61 6.52 -20.57 29.65
C GLN A 61 6.34 -21.23 31.02
N ARG A 62 7.19 -20.91 32.00
CA ARG A 62 7.04 -21.39 33.38
C ARG A 62 5.76 -20.87 34.04
N TYR A 63 5.47 -19.58 33.86
CA TYR A 63 4.24 -18.99 34.41
C TYR A 63 2.97 -19.62 33.84
N THR A 64 2.95 -19.91 32.56
CA THR A 64 1.82 -20.53 31.86
C THR A 64 1.80 -22.06 31.95
N ASN A 65 2.79 -22.66 32.63
CA ASN A 65 2.94 -24.09 32.84
C ASN A 65 2.82 -24.94 31.55
N VAL A 66 3.45 -24.49 30.49
CA VAL A 66 3.46 -25.20 29.20
C VAL A 66 4.27 -26.49 29.29
N TYR A 67 3.83 -27.54 28.59
CA TYR A 67 4.42 -28.86 28.62
C TYR A 67 5.85 -28.90 28.01
N ARG A 68 6.14 -28.04 27.06
CA ARG A 68 7.45 -27.94 26.39
C ARG A 68 7.68 -26.53 25.89
N ASP A 69 8.96 -26.21 25.66
CA ASP A 69 9.38 -24.94 25.05
C ASP A 69 8.83 -24.83 23.62
N CYS A 70 7.97 -23.83 23.37
CA CYS A 70 7.32 -23.61 22.09
C CYS A 70 7.39 -22.14 21.61
N ILE A 71 8.02 -21.26 22.41
CA ILE A 71 8.17 -19.84 22.07
C ILE A 71 9.64 -19.54 21.90
N SER A 72 10.04 -19.11 20.72
CA SER A 72 11.38 -18.61 20.44
C SER A 72 11.33 -17.41 19.51
N PHE A 73 12.19 -16.42 19.76
CA PHE A 73 12.38 -15.27 18.88
C PHE A 73 13.74 -15.38 18.21
N LYS A 74 13.83 -14.86 17.00
CA LYS A 74 15.07 -14.76 16.23
C LYS A 74 15.16 -13.39 15.60
N LEU A 75 16.38 -12.90 15.39
CA LEU A 75 16.61 -11.73 14.55
C LEU A 75 16.15 -12.08 13.12
N GLU A 76 15.14 -11.38 12.65
CA GLU A 76 14.61 -11.56 11.29
C GLU A 76 15.28 -10.61 10.31
N ALA A 77 15.33 -9.31 10.65
CA ALA A 77 15.88 -8.32 9.74
C ALA A 77 16.49 -7.12 10.47
N ILE A 78 17.52 -6.52 9.85
CA ILE A 78 18.07 -5.22 10.21
C ILE A 78 17.82 -4.27 9.04
N SER A 79 17.18 -3.13 9.35
CA SER A 79 16.86 -2.09 8.37
C SER A 79 17.48 -0.75 8.78
N SER A 80 17.88 0.06 7.78
CA SER A 80 18.41 1.40 8.03
C SER A 80 17.31 2.43 8.28
N LYS A 81 16.18 2.29 7.60
CA LYS A 81 15.02 3.17 7.67
C LYS A 81 13.74 2.38 7.53
N GLY A 82 12.67 2.90 8.11
CA GLY A 82 11.34 2.36 7.97
C GLY A 82 10.27 3.33 8.41
N PHE A 83 9.05 3.14 7.92
CA PHE A 83 7.87 3.85 8.39
C PHE A 83 6.66 2.92 8.48
N TRP A 84 5.74 3.25 9.36
CA TRP A 84 4.50 2.52 9.61
C TRP A 84 3.30 3.45 9.44
N THR A 85 2.35 3.05 8.58
CA THR A 85 1.10 3.80 8.38
C THR A 85 -0.03 3.29 9.28
N GLY A 86 0.20 2.16 9.94
CA GLY A 86 -0.76 1.51 10.83
C GLY A 86 -0.40 0.05 11.08
N LYS A 87 -1.30 -0.66 11.76
CA LYS A 87 -1.11 -2.09 12.08
C LYS A 87 -0.94 -2.91 10.80
N LYS A 88 0.13 -3.69 10.72
CA LYS A 88 0.51 -4.56 9.59
C LYS A 88 0.72 -3.81 8.26
N ARG A 89 1.01 -2.51 8.32
CA ARG A 89 1.21 -1.66 7.13
C ARG A 89 2.47 -0.84 7.30
N TYR A 90 3.57 -1.27 6.67
CA TYR A 90 4.88 -0.66 6.78
C TYR A 90 5.77 -0.87 5.56
N ALA A 91 6.83 -0.09 5.48
CA ALA A 91 7.92 -0.27 4.53
C ALA A 91 9.28 -0.09 5.22
N LEU A 92 10.26 -0.93 4.85
CA LEU A 92 11.60 -0.97 5.43
C LEU A 92 12.66 -1.07 4.33
N ASN A 93 13.80 -0.39 4.53
CA ASN A 93 15.04 -0.62 3.80
C ASN A 93 15.88 -1.67 4.52
N VAL A 94 15.80 -2.92 4.11
CA VAL A 94 16.41 -4.07 4.78
C VAL A 94 17.82 -4.33 4.25
N TYR A 95 18.82 -4.31 5.13
CA TYR A 95 20.21 -4.64 4.84
C TYR A 95 20.61 -6.06 5.29
N GLU A 96 19.90 -6.64 6.26
CA GLU A 96 20.05 -8.04 6.65
C GLU A 96 18.67 -8.69 6.78
N ASN A 97 18.52 -9.89 6.24
CA ASN A 97 17.32 -10.69 6.40
C ASN A 97 17.73 -12.16 6.64
N GLU A 98 17.33 -12.70 7.79
CA GLU A 98 17.61 -14.10 8.19
C GLU A 98 19.11 -14.48 8.08
N GLY A 99 20.01 -13.57 8.46
CA GLY A 99 21.45 -13.76 8.43
C GLY A 99 22.12 -13.48 7.08
N VAL A 100 21.36 -13.10 6.05
CA VAL A 100 21.90 -12.70 4.74
C VAL A 100 22.05 -11.18 4.68
N VAL A 101 23.27 -10.69 4.60
CA VAL A 101 23.59 -9.26 4.48
C VAL A 101 23.60 -8.83 3.02
N TYR A 102 23.00 -7.69 2.72
CA TYR A 102 22.93 -7.08 1.39
C TYR A 102 23.85 -5.86 1.30
N ASN A 103 24.54 -5.69 0.17
CA ASN A 103 25.33 -4.49 -0.10
C ASN A 103 24.43 -3.25 -0.33
N GLU A 104 23.30 -3.47 -0.97
CA GLU A 104 22.25 -2.45 -1.17
C GLU A 104 20.97 -2.90 -0.48
N PRO A 105 20.19 -1.96 0.08
CA PRO A 105 18.98 -2.32 0.84
C PRO A 105 17.92 -2.93 -0.07
N LYS A 106 17.28 -3.98 0.40
CA LYS A 106 16.07 -4.52 -0.22
C LYS A 106 14.84 -3.91 0.41
N LEU A 107 13.95 -3.45 -0.44
CA LEU A 107 12.68 -2.87 -0.01
C LEU A 107 11.71 -3.99 0.44
N LYS A 108 11.36 -4.00 1.73
CA LYS A 108 10.33 -4.87 2.32
C LYS A 108 9.08 -4.06 2.57
N ILE A 109 7.98 -4.42 1.90
CA ILE A 109 6.70 -3.71 2.02
C ILE A 109 5.63 -4.69 2.48
N MET A 110 4.86 -4.30 3.49
CA MET A 110 3.77 -5.10 4.04
C MET A 110 2.48 -4.28 4.13
N GLY A 111 1.37 -4.87 3.63
CA GLY A 111 0.01 -4.35 3.79
C GLY A 111 -0.33 -3.02 3.12
N LEU A 112 0.64 -2.36 2.50
CA LEU A 112 0.41 -1.13 1.72
C LEU A 112 -0.23 -1.45 0.36
N GLU A 113 -0.84 -0.46 -0.26
CA GLU A 113 -1.51 -0.58 -1.57
C GLU A 113 -0.54 -1.01 -2.69
N VAL A 114 0.73 -0.75 -2.51
CA VAL A 114 1.85 -1.15 -3.40
C VAL A 114 1.86 -2.66 -3.69
N VAL A 115 1.50 -3.50 -2.71
CA VAL A 115 1.54 -4.97 -2.83
C VAL A 115 0.16 -5.60 -3.01
N LYS A 116 -0.91 -4.79 -3.03
CA LYS A 116 -2.28 -5.31 -3.16
C LYS A 116 -2.63 -5.56 -4.63
N SER A 117 -3.14 -6.75 -4.93
CA SER A 117 -3.66 -7.09 -6.27
C SER A 117 -4.85 -6.21 -6.69
N SER A 118 -5.53 -5.60 -5.72
CA SER A 118 -6.64 -4.68 -5.95
C SER A 118 -6.23 -3.27 -6.43
N THR A 119 -4.93 -2.99 -6.50
CA THR A 119 -4.37 -1.76 -7.07
C THR A 119 -3.88 -2.05 -8.48
N PRO A 120 -4.14 -1.18 -9.49
CA PRO A 120 -3.65 -1.36 -10.85
C PRO A 120 -2.12 -1.52 -10.90
N GLN A 121 -1.61 -2.39 -11.79
CA GLN A 121 -0.18 -2.71 -11.83
C GLN A 121 0.70 -1.48 -12.05
N VAL A 122 0.35 -0.63 -13.03
CA VAL A 122 1.10 0.59 -13.33
C VAL A 122 1.19 1.50 -12.09
N ILE A 123 0.08 1.58 -11.35
CA ILE A 123 0.03 2.40 -10.12
C ILE A 123 0.83 1.77 -8.97
N ARG A 124 0.85 0.44 -8.86
CA ARG A 124 1.72 -0.24 -7.87
C ARG A 124 3.19 0.09 -8.09
N ASP A 125 3.64 0.15 -9.34
CA ASP A 125 5.02 0.49 -9.67
C ASP A 125 5.31 1.97 -9.31
N LYS A 126 4.37 2.88 -9.60
CA LYS A 126 4.48 4.29 -9.18
C LYS A 126 4.50 4.45 -7.65
N LEU A 127 3.62 3.76 -6.93
CA LEU A 127 3.61 3.77 -5.47
C LEU A 127 4.89 3.14 -4.86
N LYS A 128 5.45 2.11 -5.50
CA LYS A 128 6.72 1.52 -5.08
C LYS A 128 7.89 2.52 -5.19
N ASN A 129 7.93 3.28 -6.28
CA ASN A 129 8.91 4.35 -6.43
C ASN A 129 8.70 5.45 -5.37
N SER A 130 7.45 5.81 -5.08
CA SER A 130 7.13 6.76 -4.00
C SER A 130 7.64 6.26 -2.64
N VAL A 131 7.47 4.97 -2.31
CA VAL A 131 8.01 4.38 -1.07
C VAL A 131 9.53 4.49 -1.03
N SER A 132 10.21 4.24 -2.16
CA SER A 132 11.67 4.40 -2.25
C SER A 132 12.11 5.85 -2.01
N LEU A 133 11.38 6.83 -2.56
CA LEU A 133 11.65 8.26 -2.34
C LEU A 133 11.37 8.66 -0.88
N ILE A 134 10.30 8.18 -0.25
CA ILE A 134 10.02 8.44 1.17
C ILE A 134 11.15 7.92 2.06
N LEU A 135 11.71 6.74 1.75
CA LEU A 135 12.78 6.15 2.56
C LEU A 135 14.16 6.78 2.30
N ASN A 136 14.45 7.25 1.08
CA ASN A 136 15.81 7.62 0.67
C ASN A 136 15.95 9.07 0.18
N GLY A 137 14.86 9.73 -0.18
CA GLY A 137 14.83 11.10 -0.70
C GLY A 137 14.35 12.12 0.32
N SER A 138 13.82 13.21 -0.19
CA SER A 138 13.27 14.35 0.54
C SER A 138 11.80 14.58 0.18
N GLU A 139 11.12 15.44 0.95
CA GLU A 139 9.75 15.86 0.66
C GLU A 139 9.63 16.51 -0.73
N SER A 140 10.61 17.34 -1.13
CA SER A 140 10.64 17.96 -2.45
C SER A 140 10.71 16.93 -3.57
N ASP A 141 11.52 15.85 -3.42
CA ASP A 141 11.62 14.80 -4.43
C ASP A 141 10.27 14.10 -4.65
N ILE A 142 9.50 13.90 -3.56
CA ILE A 142 8.14 13.34 -3.65
C ILE A 142 7.18 14.30 -4.35
N GLN A 143 7.24 15.58 -4.04
CA GLN A 143 6.37 16.60 -4.65
C GLN A 143 6.61 16.67 -6.17
N ASP A 144 7.86 16.72 -6.60
CA ASP A 144 8.23 16.70 -8.03
C ASP A 144 7.79 15.38 -8.71
N TYR A 145 7.94 14.27 -8.00
CA TYR A 145 7.50 12.97 -8.52
C TYR A 145 5.98 12.89 -8.69
N VAL A 146 5.20 13.44 -7.76
CA VAL A 146 3.73 13.48 -7.83
C VAL A 146 3.26 14.28 -9.06
N GLU A 147 3.87 15.45 -9.33
CA GLU A 147 3.58 16.25 -10.51
C GLU A 147 3.84 15.45 -11.80
N LYS A 148 5.01 14.81 -11.90
CA LYS A 148 5.37 13.97 -13.03
C LYS A 148 4.38 12.81 -13.23
N VAL A 149 3.99 12.11 -12.16
CA VAL A 149 3.01 11.01 -12.25
C VAL A 149 1.66 11.53 -12.71
N LYS A 150 1.23 12.72 -12.29
CA LYS A 150 -0.02 13.35 -12.73
C LYS A 150 -0.04 13.63 -14.22
N GLU A 151 1.06 14.16 -14.76
CA GLU A 151 1.20 14.39 -16.21
C GLU A 151 1.12 13.07 -17.00
N GLU A 152 1.87 12.05 -16.56
CA GLU A 152 1.89 10.75 -17.21
C GLU A 152 0.54 10.02 -17.12
N PHE A 153 -0.24 10.24 -16.05
CA PHE A 153 -1.47 9.50 -15.77
C PHE A 153 -2.50 9.62 -16.88
N ASN A 154 -2.60 10.78 -17.51
CA ASN A 154 -3.53 11.02 -18.61
C ASN A 154 -3.16 10.28 -19.91
N SER A 155 -1.94 9.75 -19.99
CA SER A 155 -1.47 8.97 -21.14
C SER A 155 -1.77 7.48 -21.05
N TYR A 156 -2.17 6.98 -19.87
CA TYR A 156 -2.47 5.55 -19.67
C TYR A 156 -3.81 5.17 -20.29
N SER A 157 -3.91 3.90 -20.71
CA SER A 157 -5.20 3.34 -21.13
C SER A 157 -6.18 3.26 -19.94
N VAL A 158 -7.47 3.25 -20.25
CA VAL A 158 -8.51 3.10 -19.22
C VAL A 158 -8.28 1.81 -18.42
N GLU A 159 -7.92 0.74 -19.10
CA GLU A 159 -7.68 -0.59 -18.52
C GLU A 159 -6.53 -0.60 -17.52
N ASP A 160 -5.50 0.23 -17.75
CA ASP A 160 -4.29 0.29 -16.92
C ASP A 160 -4.52 1.02 -15.60
N ILE A 161 -5.48 1.95 -15.57
CA ILE A 161 -5.79 2.76 -14.38
C ILE A 161 -6.99 2.26 -13.58
N CYS A 162 -7.77 1.32 -14.12
CA CYS A 162 -8.96 0.78 -13.46
C CYS A 162 -8.62 -0.16 -12.31
N PHE A 163 -9.45 -0.14 -11.27
CA PHE A 163 -9.31 -1.03 -10.12
C PHE A 163 -9.69 -2.47 -10.47
N PRO A 164 -8.78 -3.45 -10.36
CA PRO A 164 -9.16 -4.85 -10.44
C PRO A 164 -9.91 -5.29 -9.16
N ARG A 165 -11.02 -6.01 -9.34
CA ARG A 165 -11.84 -6.57 -8.25
C ARG A 165 -12.47 -7.88 -8.68
N SER A 166 -12.85 -8.70 -7.70
CA SER A 166 -13.78 -9.81 -7.90
C SER A 166 -15.18 -9.39 -7.47
N VAL A 167 -16.18 -9.78 -8.25
CA VAL A 167 -17.57 -9.46 -7.96
C VAL A 167 -18.16 -10.46 -6.98
N ASN A 168 -18.75 -9.96 -5.90
CA ASN A 168 -19.43 -10.78 -4.92
C ASN A 168 -20.81 -10.19 -4.60
N GLY A 169 -21.81 -11.06 -4.52
CA GLY A 169 -23.17 -10.68 -4.17
C GLY A 169 -23.92 -9.98 -5.31
N ILE A 170 -23.61 -10.27 -6.58
CA ILE A 170 -24.25 -9.64 -7.73
C ILE A 170 -25.77 -9.90 -7.73
N GLU A 171 -26.19 -11.11 -7.42
CA GLU A 171 -27.63 -11.47 -7.32
C GLU A 171 -28.30 -10.79 -6.13
N LYS A 172 -27.58 -10.70 -4.99
CA LYS A 172 -28.09 -10.05 -3.77
C LYS A 172 -28.44 -8.58 -3.97
N TYR A 173 -27.66 -7.88 -4.81
CA TYR A 173 -27.83 -6.45 -5.05
C TYR A 173 -28.57 -6.13 -6.35
N SER A 174 -28.92 -7.14 -7.15
CA SER A 174 -29.72 -6.96 -8.36
C SER A 174 -31.16 -6.57 -8.00
N ASP A 175 -31.70 -5.57 -8.69
CA ASP A 175 -33.09 -5.10 -8.55
C ASP A 175 -33.71 -4.90 -9.91
N SER A 176 -34.89 -5.48 -10.12
CA SER A 176 -35.62 -5.41 -11.41
C SER A 176 -36.13 -4.01 -11.74
N LYS A 177 -36.31 -3.13 -10.76
CA LYS A 177 -36.86 -1.77 -10.94
C LYS A 177 -35.77 -0.71 -11.05
N SER A 178 -34.70 -0.83 -10.23
CA SER A 178 -33.66 0.19 -10.09
C SER A 178 -32.27 -0.27 -10.52
N ILE A 179 -32.16 -1.44 -11.20
CA ILE A 179 -30.92 -2.11 -11.61
C ILE A 179 -30.13 -2.66 -10.42
N TYR A 180 -29.95 -1.88 -9.36
CA TYR A 180 -29.24 -2.25 -8.13
C TYR A 180 -29.94 -1.71 -6.87
N SER A 181 -29.80 -2.42 -5.77
CA SER A 181 -30.36 -2.04 -4.46
C SER A 181 -29.46 -1.09 -3.68
N LEU A 182 -30.03 -0.41 -2.68
CA LEU A 182 -29.30 0.48 -1.78
C LEU A 182 -28.19 -0.28 -1.01
N GLY A 183 -27.03 0.37 -0.84
CA GLY A 183 -25.88 -0.24 -0.17
C GLY A 183 -25.05 -1.19 -1.04
N CYS A 184 -25.33 -1.25 -2.36
CA CYS A 184 -24.54 -2.03 -3.31
C CYS A 184 -23.08 -1.52 -3.34
N PRO A 185 -22.06 -2.40 -3.20
CA PRO A 185 -20.68 -2.03 -3.37
C PRO A 185 -20.42 -1.44 -4.76
N ILE A 186 -19.54 -0.42 -4.85
CA ILE A 186 -19.34 0.36 -6.08
C ILE A 186 -18.97 -0.51 -7.30
N HIS A 187 -18.11 -1.50 -7.15
CA HIS A 187 -17.70 -2.39 -8.23
C HIS A 187 -18.83 -3.36 -8.66
N THR A 188 -19.64 -3.85 -7.69
CA THR A 188 -20.85 -4.66 -8.00
C THR A 188 -21.93 -3.82 -8.67
N LYS A 189 -22.12 -2.57 -8.23
CA LYS A 189 -22.99 -1.59 -8.87
C LYS A 189 -22.58 -1.36 -10.32
N GLY A 190 -21.29 -1.10 -10.58
CA GLY A 190 -20.76 -0.96 -11.93
C GLY A 190 -20.98 -2.20 -12.79
N SER A 191 -20.91 -3.40 -12.21
CA SER A 191 -21.15 -4.69 -12.91
C SER A 191 -22.63 -4.86 -13.30
N LEU A 192 -23.55 -4.49 -12.41
CA LEU A 192 -24.99 -4.53 -12.71
C LEU A 192 -25.36 -3.50 -13.79
N LEU A 193 -24.80 -2.29 -13.74
CA LEU A 193 -24.96 -1.27 -14.77
C LEU A 193 -24.40 -1.74 -16.14
N TYR A 194 -23.25 -2.37 -16.15
CA TYR A 194 -22.67 -2.97 -17.34
C TYR A 194 -23.60 -4.02 -17.94
N ASN A 195 -24.04 -5.00 -17.15
CA ASN A 195 -24.93 -6.07 -17.59
C ASN A 195 -26.23 -5.52 -18.18
N HIS A 196 -26.82 -4.52 -17.51
CA HIS A 196 -28.02 -3.85 -17.99
C HIS A 196 -27.79 -3.16 -19.34
N THR A 197 -26.68 -2.41 -19.48
CA THR A 197 -26.34 -1.70 -20.71
C THR A 197 -26.06 -2.65 -21.88
N ILE A 198 -25.30 -3.73 -21.64
CA ILE A 198 -25.04 -4.76 -22.65
C ILE A 198 -26.35 -5.39 -23.17
N LYS A 199 -27.31 -5.61 -22.26
CA LYS A 199 -28.63 -6.14 -22.60
C LYS A 199 -29.46 -5.15 -23.42
N GLU A 200 -29.55 -3.91 -23.01
CA GLU A 200 -30.33 -2.86 -23.71
C GLU A 200 -29.78 -2.55 -25.08
N MET A 201 -28.46 -2.57 -25.27
CA MET A 201 -27.80 -2.31 -26.54
C MET A 201 -27.70 -3.56 -27.45
N ASN A 202 -28.22 -4.72 -27.01
CA ASN A 202 -28.14 -6.00 -27.71
C ASN A 202 -26.72 -6.44 -28.07
N LEU A 203 -25.78 -6.20 -27.15
CA LEU A 203 -24.35 -6.49 -27.32
C LEU A 203 -23.91 -7.86 -26.74
N GLN A 204 -24.85 -8.73 -26.32
CA GLN A 204 -24.58 -10.00 -25.64
C GLN A 204 -23.76 -11.00 -26.51
N ASN A 205 -23.82 -10.84 -27.82
CA ASN A 205 -23.03 -11.67 -28.74
C ASN A 205 -21.53 -11.31 -28.74
N LYS A 206 -21.20 -10.10 -28.29
CA LYS A 206 -19.83 -9.57 -28.24
C LYS A 206 -19.26 -9.55 -26.84
N TYR A 207 -20.07 -9.22 -25.85
CA TYR A 207 -19.67 -9.03 -24.49
C TYR A 207 -20.42 -9.98 -23.56
N GLN A 208 -19.66 -10.71 -22.71
CA GLN A 208 -20.23 -11.60 -21.72
C GLN A 208 -20.79 -10.80 -20.53
N PHE A 209 -21.88 -11.30 -19.94
CA PHE A 209 -22.38 -10.78 -18.67
C PHE A 209 -21.40 -11.09 -17.54
N ILE A 210 -21.29 -10.17 -16.59
CA ILE A 210 -20.55 -10.35 -15.37
C ILE A 210 -21.42 -11.16 -14.42
N GLY A 211 -20.85 -12.27 -13.91
CA GLY A 211 -21.46 -13.16 -12.93
C GLY A 211 -20.81 -13.09 -11.56
N GLU A 212 -21.29 -13.94 -10.64
CA GLU A 212 -20.73 -14.09 -9.30
C GLU A 212 -19.32 -14.67 -9.37
N GLY A 213 -18.37 -14.07 -8.65
CA GLY A 213 -16.97 -14.50 -8.61
C GLY A 213 -16.11 -14.00 -9.77
N ASP A 214 -16.69 -13.37 -10.79
CA ASP A 214 -15.92 -12.89 -11.94
C ASP A 214 -14.91 -11.81 -11.55
N SER A 215 -13.77 -11.85 -12.23
CA SER A 215 -12.76 -10.80 -12.14
C SER A 215 -13.10 -9.67 -13.11
N ILE A 216 -13.18 -8.46 -12.57
CA ILE A 216 -13.52 -7.25 -13.33
C ILE A 216 -12.51 -6.14 -13.08
N LYS A 217 -12.55 -5.13 -13.92
CA LYS A 217 -11.99 -3.82 -13.68
C LYS A 217 -13.12 -2.79 -13.54
N PHE A 218 -12.97 -1.79 -12.67
CA PHE A 218 -13.93 -0.70 -12.61
C PHE A 218 -13.26 0.66 -12.62
N CYS A 219 -13.94 1.64 -13.20
CA CYS A 219 -13.52 3.04 -13.22
C CYS A 219 -14.65 3.98 -12.80
N TYR A 220 -14.23 5.17 -12.35
CA TYR A 220 -15.13 6.28 -12.10
C TYR A 220 -15.47 7.00 -13.40
N LEU A 221 -16.69 7.52 -13.47
CA LEU A 221 -17.20 8.27 -14.62
C LEU A 221 -17.57 9.70 -14.19
N LYS A 222 -17.24 10.66 -15.05
CA LYS A 222 -17.70 12.07 -14.94
C LYS A 222 -19.21 12.15 -15.15
N GLN A 223 -19.82 13.12 -14.51
CA GLN A 223 -21.24 13.46 -14.66
C GLN A 223 -21.37 14.81 -15.40
N PRO A 224 -22.42 15.01 -16.21
CA PRO A 224 -23.45 14.03 -16.61
C PRO A 224 -22.95 13.07 -17.67
N ASN A 225 -23.40 11.81 -17.63
CA ASN A 225 -23.13 10.80 -18.64
C ASN A 225 -24.38 9.98 -18.97
N PRO A 226 -24.38 9.18 -20.06
CA PRO A 226 -25.56 8.39 -20.48
C PRO A 226 -26.06 7.38 -19.47
N LEU A 227 -25.17 6.81 -18.64
CA LEU A 227 -25.55 5.87 -17.56
C LEU A 227 -26.22 6.56 -16.38
N LYS A 228 -26.10 7.88 -16.26
CA LYS A 228 -26.53 8.68 -15.10
C LYS A 228 -25.94 8.17 -13.78
N ASP A 229 -24.78 7.54 -13.84
CA ASP A 229 -24.07 6.97 -12.71
C ASP A 229 -22.56 7.25 -12.76
N ILE A 230 -21.89 7.09 -11.61
CA ILE A 230 -20.48 7.47 -11.41
C ILE A 230 -19.48 6.33 -11.61
N VAL A 231 -19.94 5.14 -12.02
CA VAL A 231 -19.09 3.95 -12.11
C VAL A 231 -19.50 3.06 -13.26
N LEU A 232 -18.50 2.43 -13.91
CA LEU A 232 -18.67 1.31 -14.82
C LEU A 232 -17.67 0.22 -14.44
N SER A 233 -18.12 -1.04 -14.43
CA SER A 233 -17.24 -2.21 -14.38
C SER A 233 -17.29 -2.94 -15.71
N PHE A 234 -16.21 -3.68 -16.02
CA PHE A 234 -16.14 -4.49 -17.23
C PHE A 234 -15.16 -5.66 -17.05
N PRO A 235 -15.37 -6.80 -17.70
CA PRO A 235 -14.44 -7.92 -17.72
C PRO A 235 -13.41 -7.71 -18.83
N GLY A 236 -12.11 -7.68 -18.50
CA GLY A 236 -11.04 -7.59 -19.51
C GLY A 236 -10.88 -6.21 -20.14
N GLU A 237 -11.35 -6.02 -21.38
CA GLU A 237 -11.21 -4.77 -22.13
C GLU A 237 -12.40 -3.82 -21.93
N PHE A 238 -12.13 -2.52 -22.05
CA PHE A 238 -13.18 -1.51 -21.96
C PHE A 238 -14.16 -1.60 -23.14
N PRO A 239 -15.48 -1.65 -22.89
CA PRO A 239 -16.47 -1.83 -23.95
C PRO A 239 -16.69 -0.53 -24.74
N LYS A 240 -15.93 -0.31 -25.79
CA LYS A 240 -15.93 0.92 -26.60
C LYS A 240 -17.29 1.25 -27.21
N GLU A 241 -18.07 0.22 -27.58
CA GLU A 241 -19.41 0.38 -28.18
C GLU A 241 -20.42 1.05 -27.25
N ILE A 242 -20.20 1.00 -25.92
CA ILE A 242 -21.05 1.72 -24.96
C ILE A 242 -20.84 3.24 -25.08
N GLY A 243 -19.70 3.69 -25.67
CA GLY A 243 -19.42 5.11 -25.89
C GLY A 243 -19.13 5.92 -24.62
N LEU A 244 -18.70 5.24 -23.54
CA LEU A 244 -18.42 5.86 -22.25
C LEU A 244 -16.96 6.23 -22.02
N GLU A 245 -16.04 5.89 -22.91
CA GLU A 245 -14.60 6.14 -22.76
C GLU A 245 -14.29 7.61 -22.46
N ARG A 246 -14.96 8.55 -23.18
CA ARG A 246 -14.81 10.00 -22.98
C ARG A 246 -15.31 10.52 -21.61
N TYR A 247 -16.08 9.73 -20.90
CA TYR A 247 -16.60 10.07 -19.58
C TYR A 247 -15.78 9.48 -18.44
N VAL A 248 -14.72 8.72 -18.73
CA VAL A 248 -13.83 8.21 -17.68
C VAL A 248 -13.21 9.39 -16.93
N ASP A 249 -13.34 9.35 -15.61
CA ASP A 249 -12.85 10.40 -14.72
C ASP A 249 -11.41 10.13 -14.31
N TYR A 250 -10.46 10.55 -15.14
CA TYR A 250 -9.03 10.37 -14.89
C TYR A 250 -8.55 11.07 -13.62
N ASP A 251 -9.11 12.23 -13.29
CA ASP A 251 -8.74 12.97 -12.07
C ASP A 251 -9.18 12.18 -10.83
N LYS A 252 -10.40 11.65 -10.84
CA LYS A 252 -10.93 10.79 -9.76
C LYS A 252 -10.18 9.47 -9.67
N GLN A 253 -9.82 8.86 -10.81
CA GLN A 253 -8.99 7.65 -10.83
C GLN A 253 -7.60 7.92 -10.24
N TYR A 254 -6.95 9.02 -10.62
CA TYR A 254 -5.66 9.44 -10.07
C TYR A 254 -5.74 9.65 -8.56
N GLU A 255 -6.73 10.42 -8.10
CA GLU A 255 -6.97 10.65 -6.67
C GLU A 255 -7.09 9.32 -5.91
N LYS A 256 -7.96 8.41 -6.38
CA LYS A 256 -8.31 7.17 -5.67
C LYS A 256 -7.25 6.08 -5.77
N THR A 257 -6.57 5.97 -6.92
CA THR A 257 -5.59 4.89 -7.13
C THR A 257 -4.20 5.25 -6.62
N PHE A 258 -3.81 6.53 -6.71
CA PHE A 258 -2.45 6.99 -6.41
C PHE A 258 -2.38 7.95 -5.22
N LEU A 259 -3.09 9.09 -5.26
CA LEU A 259 -2.92 10.13 -4.22
C LEU A 259 -3.41 9.71 -2.84
N GLU A 260 -4.58 9.11 -2.71
CA GLU A 260 -5.07 8.69 -1.39
C GLU A 260 -4.14 7.67 -0.71
N PRO A 261 -3.69 6.59 -1.41
CA PRO A 261 -2.67 5.69 -0.86
C PRO A 261 -1.36 6.39 -0.50
N LEU A 262 -0.87 7.28 -1.35
CA LEU A 262 0.36 8.04 -1.11
C LEU A 262 0.22 8.95 0.11
N ASN A 263 -0.87 9.69 0.22
CA ASN A 263 -1.13 10.57 1.38
C ASN A 263 -1.14 9.80 2.70
N GLY A 264 -1.65 8.56 2.69
CA GLY A 264 -1.58 7.68 3.84
C GLY A 264 -0.14 7.37 4.27
N MET A 265 0.79 7.26 3.32
CA MET A 265 2.22 7.03 3.59
C MET A 265 2.92 8.33 4.02
N LEU A 266 2.66 9.44 3.32
CA LEU A 266 3.27 10.74 3.63
C LEU A 266 2.93 11.24 5.03
N LYS A 267 1.68 11.06 5.47
CA LYS A 267 1.25 11.39 6.83
C LYS A 267 2.06 10.67 7.92
N ALA A 268 2.51 9.45 7.64
CA ALA A 268 3.30 8.68 8.62
C ALA A 268 4.70 9.26 8.83
N VAL A 269 5.23 10.01 7.87
CA VAL A 269 6.54 10.67 7.93
C VAL A 269 6.44 12.20 8.11
N GLY A 270 5.22 12.73 8.24
CA GLY A 270 4.98 14.16 8.44
C GLY A 270 5.17 15.02 7.19
N TRP A 271 5.07 14.42 5.98
CA TRP A 271 5.24 15.09 4.69
C TRP A 271 3.90 15.36 4.00
N SER A 272 3.93 16.32 3.05
CA SER A 272 2.82 16.65 2.15
C SER A 272 3.21 16.45 0.70
N HIS A 273 2.25 16.05 -0.14
CA HIS A 273 2.43 16.02 -1.60
C HIS A 273 2.26 17.40 -2.25
N GLU A 274 1.69 18.36 -1.53
CA GLU A 274 1.48 19.73 -2.01
C GLU A 274 2.69 20.59 -1.69
N LYS A 275 3.19 21.32 -2.69
CA LYS A 275 4.18 22.38 -2.48
C LYS A 275 3.49 23.52 -1.75
N VAL A 276 3.95 23.82 -0.54
CA VAL A 276 3.53 25.03 0.16
C VAL A 276 4.31 26.19 -0.49
N ASN A 277 3.63 26.99 -1.31
CA ASN A 277 4.20 28.25 -1.76
C ASN A 277 4.39 29.12 -0.53
N SER A 278 5.64 29.38 -0.16
CA SER A 278 5.92 30.35 0.89
C SER A 278 5.51 31.75 0.39
N ILE A 279 5.10 32.63 1.31
CA ILE A 279 4.79 34.02 0.98
C ILE A 279 6.01 34.69 0.29
N GLU A 280 7.21 34.20 0.53
CA GLU A 280 8.47 34.64 -0.08
C GLU A 280 8.55 34.35 -1.59
N ASP A 281 7.91 33.27 -2.09
CA ASP A 281 7.83 32.95 -3.52
C ASP A 281 6.93 33.93 -4.31
N PHE A 282 6.08 34.69 -3.62
CA PHE A 282 5.27 35.77 -4.22
C PHE A 282 6.03 37.08 -4.41
N PHE A 283 7.21 37.24 -3.82
CA PHE A 283 8.02 38.45 -3.86
C PHE A 283 9.35 38.26 -4.58
N SER A 284 9.64 37.10 -5.14
CA SER A 284 10.77 36.79 -6.01
C SER A 284 10.35 36.80 -7.48
#